data_45893d1b3f36f841c50a9b25adcfd69d
#
_entry.id   45893d1b3f36f841c50a9b25adcfd69d
#
_cell.length_a   1.000
_cell.length_b   1.000
_cell.length_c   1.000
_cell.angle_alpha   90.00
_cell.angle_beta   90.00
_cell.angle_gamma   90.00
#
_symmetry.space_group_name_H-M   'P 1'
#
loop_
_entity.id
_entity.type
_entity.pdbx_description
1 polymer ?
#
loop_
_entity_poly.entity_id
_entity_poly.type
_entity_poly.pdbx_seq_one_letter_code
_entity_poly.pdbx_strand_id
1 'polypeptide(L)'
;MINITRVTRIAAAAAAAAAVAAVSVTVAPSASAAGFTTVQSCTNVSGKITYGKGLTSSAHTHHSVLTGSLSGCSGINGPQDGTGTISGTLVGKSSVTAVVETGTVTVNWPAGSGLNPSNASVMLRENGKNGPISVTGTITSGAFTGAPISLGLVPTTHVGSGSKAHPLKSQFLVNTTPLNVSRNFG
;
A
#
# COMPACT_ATOMS: atom_id res chain seq x y z
N MET A 1 -42.14 16.05 -71.05
CA MET A 1 -42.81 14.81 -71.56
C MET A 1 -42.54 13.75 -70.52
N ILE A 2 -43.53 13.53 -69.66
CA ILE A 2 -44.33 12.31 -69.55
C ILE A 2 -43.48 11.06 -69.50
N ASN A 3 -43.48 10.31 -68.39
CA ASN A 3 -44.50 9.35 -68.06
C ASN A 3 -44.43 8.79 -66.67
N ILE A 4 -45.59 8.70 -66.04
CA ILE A 4 -45.87 8.11 -64.72
C ILE A 4 -46.13 6.63 -64.99
N THR A 5 -45.55 5.77 -64.12
CA THR A 5 -46.11 4.44 -63.91
C THR A 5 -46.06 4.04 -62.42
N ARG A 6 -47.23 4.07 -61.82
CA ARG A 6 -47.52 3.48 -60.50
C ARG A 6 -47.49 1.96 -60.65
N VAL A 7 -46.82 1.31 -59.70
CA VAL A 7 -47.09 -0.10 -59.41
C VAL A 7 -47.28 -0.26 -57.89
N THR A 8 -48.53 -0.48 -57.57
CA THR A 8 -49.07 -0.90 -56.31
C THR A 8 -48.68 -2.38 -56.08
N ARG A 9 -48.07 -2.72 -55.02
CA ARG A 9 -48.01 -4.11 -54.58
C ARG A 9 -48.34 -4.24 -53.10
N ILE A 10 -49.31 -5.09 -52.93
CA ILE A 10 -50.10 -5.55 -51.82
C ILE A 10 -49.24 -6.12 -50.64
N ALA A 11 -49.73 -5.82 -49.45
CA ALA A 11 -49.27 -6.29 -48.17
C ALA A 11 -49.35 -7.82 -48.05
N ALA A 12 -48.36 -8.38 -47.39
CA ALA A 12 -48.47 -9.65 -46.66
C ALA A 12 -47.96 -9.45 -45.25
N ALA A 13 -48.86 -9.43 -44.30
CA ALA A 13 -48.59 -9.43 -42.89
C ALA A 13 -48.17 -10.83 -42.48
N ALA A 14 -46.92 -11.01 -42.11
CA ALA A 14 -46.45 -12.20 -41.38
C ALA A 14 -46.32 -11.85 -39.91
N ALA A 15 -47.25 -12.38 -39.10
CA ALA A 15 -47.17 -12.31 -37.66
C ALA A 15 -46.10 -13.30 -37.17
N ALA A 16 -44.95 -12.79 -36.76
CA ALA A 16 -43.91 -13.54 -36.07
C ALA A 16 -44.21 -13.47 -34.57
N ALA A 17 -44.64 -14.57 -33.97
CA ALA A 17 -44.77 -14.72 -32.54
C ALA A 17 -43.35 -14.79 -31.95
N ALA A 18 -42.93 -13.74 -31.27
CA ALA A 18 -41.69 -13.72 -30.49
C ALA A 18 -41.91 -14.45 -29.20
N ALA A 19 -41.38 -15.69 -29.10
CA ALA A 19 -41.24 -16.40 -27.82
C ALA A 19 -40.18 -15.68 -26.96
N VAL A 20 -40.66 -14.96 -25.95
CA VAL A 20 -39.77 -14.38 -24.92
C VAL A 20 -39.30 -15.51 -24.01
N ALA A 21 -38.10 -16.02 -24.26
CA ALA A 21 -37.43 -16.89 -23.32
C ALA A 21 -36.99 -16.04 -22.12
N ALA A 22 -37.66 -16.17 -21.00
CA ALA A 22 -37.26 -15.60 -19.73
C ALA A 22 -35.95 -16.26 -19.29
N VAL A 23 -34.80 -15.58 -19.54
CA VAL A 23 -33.53 -15.97 -18.97
C VAL A 23 -33.57 -15.56 -17.49
N SER A 24 -33.81 -16.52 -16.61
CA SER A 24 -33.63 -16.35 -15.18
C SER A 24 -32.13 -16.23 -14.90
N VAL A 25 -31.66 -14.99 -14.78
CA VAL A 25 -30.33 -14.71 -14.26
C VAL A 25 -30.36 -15.06 -12.78
N THR A 26 -29.85 -16.24 -12.42
CA THR A 26 -29.51 -16.56 -11.04
C THR A 26 -28.34 -15.68 -10.67
N VAL A 27 -28.61 -14.59 -9.95
CA VAL A 27 -27.57 -13.77 -9.29
C VAL A 27 -26.94 -14.69 -8.24
N ALA A 28 -25.78 -15.26 -8.55
CA ALA A 28 -24.97 -15.92 -7.55
C ALA A 28 -24.74 -14.92 -6.40
N PRO A 29 -24.91 -15.32 -5.12
CA PRO A 29 -24.60 -14.44 -4.02
C PRO A 29 -23.14 -13.99 -4.19
N SER A 30 -22.95 -12.70 -4.30
CA SER A 30 -21.60 -12.10 -4.33
C SER A 30 -20.91 -12.60 -3.07
N ALA A 31 -19.86 -13.40 -3.22
CA ALA A 31 -18.98 -13.73 -2.11
C ALA A 31 -18.57 -12.39 -1.51
N SER A 32 -19.03 -12.09 -0.30
CA SER A 32 -18.64 -10.89 0.42
C SER A 32 -17.12 -10.90 0.45
N ALA A 33 -16.48 -9.95 -0.22
CA ALA A 33 -15.04 -9.78 -0.12
C ALA A 33 -14.75 -9.64 1.36
N ALA A 34 -14.03 -10.62 1.93
CA ALA A 34 -13.64 -10.60 3.32
C ALA A 34 -12.98 -9.26 3.63
N GLY A 35 -13.68 -8.40 4.35
CA GLY A 35 -13.27 -7.02 4.58
C GLY A 35 -12.14 -6.99 5.60
N PHE A 36 -10.99 -6.41 5.24
CA PHE A 36 -9.96 -6.10 6.22
C PHE A 36 -10.41 -4.93 7.09
N THR A 37 -10.44 -5.14 8.40
CA THR A 37 -10.71 -4.06 9.38
C THR A 37 -9.38 -3.62 9.98
N THR A 38 -9.14 -2.31 10.03
CA THR A 38 -7.98 -1.74 10.74
C THR A 38 -8.15 -1.96 12.22
N VAL A 39 -7.23 -2.71 12.81
CA VAL A 39 -7.25 -3.03 14.25
C VAL A 39 -6.27 -2.18 15.07
N GLN A 40 -5.31 -1.55 14.41
CA GLN A 40 -4.33 -0.63 14.99
C GLN A 40 -3.91 0.39 13.94
N SER A 41 -3.88 1.67 14.31
CA SER A 41 -3.45 2.76 13.44
C SER A 41 -2.64 3.78 14.21
N CYS A 42 -1.57 4.32 13.60
CA CYS A 42 -0.84 5.47 14.15
C CYS A 42 -0.83 6.58 13.09
N THR A 43 -1.38 7.74 13.42
CA THR A 43 -1.60 8.84 12.47
C THR A 43 -0.35 9.65 12.17
N ASN A 44 0.61 9.68 13.10
CA ASN A 44 1.87 10.41 12.91
C ASN A 44 3.04 9.43 12.94
N VAL A 45 3.73 9.35 11.83
CA VAL A 45 4.97 8.57 11.68
C VAL A 45 6.04 9.49 11.12
N SER A 46 7.15 9.57 11.82
CA SER A 46 8.34 10.28 11.32
C SER A 46 9.56 9.41 11.52
N GLY A 47 10.52 9.52 10.60
CA GLY A 47 11.67 8.64 10.68
C GLY A 47 12.81 9.02 9.76
N LYS A 48 13.74 8.10 9.64
CA LYS A 48 14.92 8.21 8.79
C LYS A 48 15.25 6.86 8.20
N ILE A 49 15.54 6.83 6.92
CA ILE A 49 16.22 5.71 6.29
C ILE A 49 17.67 6.08 6.01
N THR A 50 18.60 5.17 6.30
CA THR A 50 20.04 5.35 6.07
C THR A 50 20.53 4.24 5.17
N TYR A 51 21.15 4.57 4.06
CA TYR A 51 21.68 3.66 3.06
C TYR A 51 23.17 3.40 3.30
N GLY A 52 23.57 2.20 3.63
CA GLY A 52 24.92 1.85 4.12
C GLY A 52 26.06 2.36 3.20
N LYS A 53 25.97 2.13 1.90
CA LYS A 53 26.93 2.65 0.92
C LYS A 53 26.47 3.93 0.23
N GLY A 54 25.25 4.39 0.50
CA GLY A 54 24.57 5.47 -0.20
C GLY A 54 24.10 5.06 -1.60
N LEU A 55 22.98 5.67 -2.06
CA LEU A 55 22.42 5.43 -3.37
C LEU A 55 23.05 6.34 -4.43
N THR A 56 23.25 5.79 -5.62
CA THR A 56 23.69 6.51 -6.82
C THR A 56 22.71 6.26 -7.96
N SER A 57 22.99 6.79 -9.14
CA SER A 57 22.19 6.50 -10.34
C SER A 57 22.26 5.03 -10.77
N SER A 58 23.33 4.31 -10.43
CA SER A 58 23.49 2.89 -10.73
C SER A 58 22.88 2.05 -9.62
N ALA A 59 22.05 1.09 -9.98
CA ALA A 59 21.42 0.19 -9.03
C ALA A 59 22.39 -0.90 -8.54
N HIS A 60 22.54 -1.04 -7.24
CA HIS A 60 23.31 -2.12 -6.61
C HIS A 60 22.61 -2.63 -5.35
N THR A 61 23.09 -3.75 -4.82
CA THR A 61 22.60 -4.28 -3.54
C THR A 61 23.05 -3.37 -2.40
N HIS A 62 22.07 -2.90 -1.64
CA HIS A 62 22.26 -2.06 -0.45
C HIS A 62 21.71 -2.75 0.78
N HIS A 63 22.26 -2.34 1.93
CA HIS A 63 21.68 -2.56 3.25
C HIS A 63 21.24 -1.19 3.77
N SER A 64 19.99 -1.11 4.21
CA SER A 64 19.43 0.11 4.75
C SER A 64 18.95 -0.10 6.17
N VAL A 65 19.01 0.97 6.96
CA VAL A 65 18.48 0.99 8.33
C VAL A 65 17.33 1.99 8.37
N LEU A 66 16.16 1.53 8.77
CA LEU A 66 14.98 2.35 9.03
C LEU A 66 14.84 2.56 10.54
N THR A 67 14.64 3.81 10.95
CA THR A 67 14.30 4.15 12.35
C THR A 67 13.23 5.23 12.34
N GLY A 68 12.33 5.21 13.31
CA GLY A 68 11.26 6.21 13.37
C GLY A 68 10.49 6.18 14.68
N SER A 69 9.62 7.18 14.83
CA SER A 69 8.68 7.32 15.92
C SER A 69 7.24 7.27 15.45
N LEU A 70 6.36 6.79 16.29
CA LEU A 70 4.93 6.62 16.06
C LEU A 70 4.17 7.38 17.13
N SER A 71 3.17 8.18 16.77
CA SER A 71 2.27 8.81 17.73
C SER A 71 0.86 8.97 17.18
N GLY A 72 -0.08 9.38 18.01
CA GLY A 72 -1.49 9.40 17.67
C GLY A 72 -1.98 8.00 17.31
N CYS A 73 -1.54 7.01 18.07
CA CYS A 73 -1.95 5.63 17.85
C CYS A 73 -3.31 5.35 18.48
N SER A 74 -4.10 4.54 17.79
CA SER A 74 -5.39 4.05 18.29
C SER A 74 -5.62 2.62 17.81
N GLY A 75 -6.23 1.82 18.64
CA GLY A 75 -6.57 0.44 18.35
C GLY A 75 -8.04 0.14 18.65
N ILE A 76 -8.40 -1.13 18.65
CA ILE A 76 -9.77 -1.57 18.97
C ILE A 76 -10.22 -1.15 20.38
N ASN A 77 -9.27 -0.87 21.27
CA ASN A 77 -9.53 -0.38 22.64
C ASN A 77 -9.50 1.16 22.76
N GLY A 78 -9.47 1.88 21.64
CA GLY A 78 -9.45 3.35 21.60
C GLY A 78 -8.07 3.98 21.46
N PRO A 79 -7.96 5.29 21.71
CA PRO A 79 -6.71 6.04 21.64
C PRO A 79 -5.66 5.52 22.65
N GLN A 80 -4.39 5.60 22.25
CA GLN A 80 -3.26 5.15 23.03
C GLN A 80 -2.30 6.32 23.27
N ASP A 81 -1.99 6.57 24.52
CA ASP A 81 -1.08 7.64 24.92
C ASP A 81 0.39 7.22 24.73
N GLY A 82 1.22 8.22 24.48
CA GLY A 82 2.65 8.07 24.36
C GLY A 82 3.16 7.88 22.94
N THR A 83 4.41 7.56 22.85
CA THR A 83 5.14 7.41 21.58
C THR A 83 5.67 5.97 21.46
N GLY A 84 5.40 5.38 20.31
CA GLY A 84 6.02 4.12 19.89
C GLY A 84 7.24 4.36 19.00
N THR A 85 7.91 3.29 18.61
CA THR A 85 9.04 3.34 17.68
C THR A 85 8.93 2.27 16.59
N ILE A 86 9.52 2.55 15.43
CA ILE A 86 9.74 1.57 14.38
C ILE A 86 11.23 1.52 14.06
N SER A 87 11.79 0.33 13.95
CA SER A 87 13.19 0.15 13.55
C SER A 87 13.35 -1.14 12.76
N GLY A 88 14.31 -1.17 11.83
CA GLY A 88 14.56 -2.38 11.08
C GLY A 88 15.71 -2.26 10.10
N THR A 89 16.06 -3.41 9.52
CA THR A 89 17.09 -3.52 8.49
C THR A 89 16.47 -4.10 7.23
N LEU A 90 16.83 -3.49 6.11
CA LEU A 90 16.32 -3.84 4.80
C LEU A 90 17.50 -4.11 3.86
N VAL A 91 17.27 -4.95 2.86
CA VAL A 91 18.24 -5.25 1.81
C VAL A 91 17.53 -5.34 0.46
N GLY A 92 18.17 -4.83 -0.56
CA GLY A 92 17.62 -4.91 -1.91
C GLY A 92 18.48 -4.21 -2.95
N LYS A 93 18.06 -4.31 -4.20
CA LYS A 93 18.73 -3.65 -5.32
C LYS A 93 18.12 -2.28 -5.52
N SER A 94 18.88 -1.23 -5.22
CA SER A 94 18.37 0.13 -5.14
C SER A 94 19.29 1.14 -5.86
N SER A 95 18.67 2.19 -6.38
CA SER A 95 19.30 3.39 -6.93
C SER A 95 18.54 4.63 -6.47
N VAL A 96 18.99 5.83 -6.78
CA VAL A 96 18.28 7.09 -6.42
C VAL A 96 16.94 7.26 -7.14
N THR A 97 16.67 6.50 -8.18
CA THR A 97 15.42 6.58 -8.96
C THR A 97 14.46 5.44 -8.68
N ALA A 98 14.93 4.39 -8.01
CA ALA A 98 14.09 3.25 -7.63
C ALA A 98 14.70 2.50 -6.46
N VAL A 99 13.99 2.43 -5.37
CA VAL A 99 14.36 1.62 -4.20
C VAL A 99 13.37 0.48 -4.09
N VAL A 100 13.87 -0.74 -4.02
CA VAL A 100 13.08 -1.94 -3.72
C VAL A 100 13.88 -2.78 -2.75
N GLU A 101 13.47 -2.78 -1.50
CA GLU A 101 14.16 -3.47 -0.43
C GLU A 101 13.17 -4.30 0.40
N THR A 102 13.65 -5.41 0.93
CA THR A 102 12.89 -6.28 1.83
C THR A 102 13.65 -6.49 3.11
N GLY A 103 12.96 -6.77 4.18
CA GLY A 103 13.62 -7.05 5.47
C GLY A 103 12.66 -7.17 6.62
N THR A 104 13.18 -7.00 7.81
CA THR A 104 12.41 -7.10 9.05
C THR A 104 12.39 -5.74 9.75
N VAL A 105 11.22 -5.34 10.22
CA VAL A 105 11.04 -4.19 11.09
C VAL A 105 10.42 -4.63 12.41
N THR A 106 10.83 -3.99 13.49
CA THR A 106 10.24 -4.11 14.83
C THR A 106 9.44 -2.84 15.10
N VAL A 107 8.19 -3.02 15.48
CA VAL A 107 7.29 -1.95 15.94
C VAL A 107 7.12 -2.09 17.45
N ASN A 108 7.64 -1.12 18.20
CA ASN A 108 7.33 -0.97 19.61
C ASN A 108 6.15 -0.02 19.74
N TRP A 109 5.02 -0.54 20.13
CA TRP A 109 3.80 0.24 20.31
C TRP A 109 3.93 1.22 21.49
N PRO A 110 3.14 2.32 21.53
CA PRO A 110 3.14 3.22 22.68
C PRO A 110 2.93 2.49 24.00
N ALA A 111 3.56 2.94 25.07
CA ALA A 111 3.49 2.27 26.38
C ALA A 111 2.04 2.15 26.90
N GLY A 112 1.19 3.16 26.62
CA GLY A 112 -0.24 3.12 26.98
C GLY A 112 -1.08 2.09 26.22
N SER A 113 -0.51 1.43 25.18
CA SER A 113 -1.23 0.41 24.42
C SER A 113 -1.35 -0.94 25.14
N GLY A 114 -0.43 -1.26 26.06
CA GLY A 114 -0.30 -2.58 26.67
C GLY A 114 0.11 -3.69 25.68
N LEU A 115 0.49 -3.35 24.44
CA LEU A 115 0.84 -4.29 23.41
C LEU A 115 2.30 -4.69 23.46
N ASN A 116 2.56 -5.98 23.26
CA ASN A 116 3.94 -6.47 23.03
C ASN A 116 4.48 -5.94 21.69
N PRO A 117 5.79 -5.75 21.56
CA PRO A 117 6.42 -5.41 20.30
C PRO A 117 6.02 -6.40 19.18
N SER A 118 5.89 -5.89 17.96
CA SER A 118 5.59 -6.68 16.78
C SER A 118 6.79 -6.70 15.84
N ASN A 119 7.16 -7.87 15.32
CA ASN A 119 8.10 -7.96 14.19
C ASN A 119 7.31 -8.22 12.91
N ALA A 120 7.68 -7.53 11.84
CA ALA A 120 7.05 -7.67 10.55
C ALA A 120 8.10 -7.92 9.46
N SER A 121 7.80 -8.83 8.53
CA SER A 121 8.50 -8.92 7.26
C SER A 121 7.89 -7.90 6.31
N VAL A 122 8.70 -7.00 5.77
CA VAL A 122 8.22 -5.88 4.98
C VAL A 122 8.96 -5.76 3.64
N MET A 123 8.27 -5.13 2.68
CA MET A 123 8.82 -4.62 1.44
C MET A 123 8.67 -3.11 1.43
N LEU A 124 9.77 -2.41 1.15
CA LEU A 124 9.83 -0.98 0.93
C LEU A 124 10.01 -0.70 -0.57
N ARG A 125 9.20 0.20 -1.11
CA ARG A 125 9.29 0.66 -2.50
C ARG A 125 9.25 2.18 -2.56
N GLU A 126 10.20 2.78 -3.28
CA GLU A 126 10.21 4.19 -3.65
C GLU A 126 10.31 4.29 -5.16
N ASN A 127 9.43 5.08 -5.79
CA ASN A 127 9.43 5.33 -7.22
C ASN A 127 9.81 6.79 -7.49
N GLY A 128 10.90 6.97 -8.22
CA GLY A 128 11.46 8.29 -8.50
C GLY A 128 12.35 8.82 -7.37
N LYS A 129 13.20 9.74 -7.70
CA LYS A 129 14.07 10.41 -6.74
C LYS A 129 13.23 11.25 -5.77
N ASN A 130 13.33 10.97 -4.47
CA ASN A 130 12.51 11.57 -3.42
C ASN A 130 11.00 11.37 -3.64
N GLY A 131 10.62 10.30 -4.29
CA GLY A 131 9.22 9.93 -4.53
C GLY A 131 8.53 9.37 -3.29
N PRO A 132 7.24 9.11 -3.38
CA PRO A 132 6.51 8.45 -2.30
C PRO A 132 7.05 7.04 -2.06
N ILE A 133 7.17 6.70 -0.78
CA ILE A 133 7.64 5.41 -0.31
C ILE A 133 6.43 4.65 0.24
N SER A 134 6.25 3.44 -0.22
CA SER A 134 5.31 2.49 0.38
C SER A 134 6.04 1.42 1.15
N VAL A 135 5.58 1.15 2.36
CA VAL A 135 6.03 0.00 3.18
C VAL A 135 4.82 -0.89 3.38
N THR A 136 4.92 -2.13 2.95
CA THR A 136 3.87 -3.14 3.10
C THR A 136 4.46 -4.45 3.60
N GLY A 137 3.70 -5.22 4.36
CA GLY A 137 4.22 -6.49 4.88
C GLY A 137 3.22 -7.26 5.73
N THR A 138 3.75 -8.23 6.45
CA THR A 138 2.97 -9.08 7.37
C THR A 138 3.71 -9.17 8.71
N ILE A 139 2.98 -9.05 9.80
CA ILE A 139 3.51 -9.23 11.16
C ILE A 139 3.78 -10.71 11.37
N THR A 140 5.03 -11.04 11.68
CA THR A 140 5.52 -12.41 11.83
C THR A 140 5.53 -12.89 13.27
N SER A 141 5.61 -11.96 14.23
CA SER A 141 5.57 -12.28 15.67
C SER A 141 5.16 -11.07 16.52
N GLY A 142 4.75 -11.31 17.75
CA GLY A 142 4.32 -10.29 18.70
C GLY A 142 2.83 -9.96 18.59
N ALA A 143 2.46 -8.73 18.94
CA ALA A 143 1.08 -8.29 18.77
C ALA A 143 0.67 -8.32 17.30
N PHE A 144 -0.55 -8.75 17.03
CA PHE A 144 -1.14 -8.82 15.69
C PHE A 144 -0.47 -9.81 14.73
N THR A 145 0.20 -10.87 15.20
CA THR A 145 0.82 -11.89 14.35
C THR A 145 -0.14 -12.37 13.24
N GLY A 146 0.36 -12.45 12.01
CA GLY A 146 -0.39 -12.82 10.81
C GLY A 146 -1.12 -11.65 10.14
N ALA A 147 -1.21 -10.49 10.79
CA ALA A 147 -1.89 -9.33 10.23
C ALA A 147 -1.03 -8.58 9.20
N PRO A 148 -1.63 -8.08 8.10
CA PRO A 148 -0.95 -7.16 7.20
C PRO A 148 -0.68 -5.81 7.87
N ILE A 149 0.46 -5.22 7.54
CA ILE A 149 0.89 -3.90 7.96
C ILE A 149 1.19 -3.03 6.73
N SER A 150 0.79 -1.77 6.77
CA SER A 150 1.04 -0.82 5.69
C SER A 150 1.34 0.58 6.22
N LEU A 151 2.16 1.33 5.47
CA LEU A 151 2.57 2.70 5.79
C LEU A 151 3.00 3.40 4.49
N GLY A 152 2.51 4.61 4.26
CA GLY A 152 2.98 5.50 3.21
C GLY A 152 3.85 6.60 3.80
N LEU A 153 4.99 6.87 3.19
CA LEU A 153 5.97 7.87 3.61
C LEU A 153 6.34 8.79 2.45
N VAL A 154 6.86 9.96 2.76
CA VAL A 154 7.47 10.86 1.79
C VAL A 154 8.75 11.45 2.38
N PRO A 155 9.84 11.54 1.59
CA PRO A 155 11.04 12.24 2.01
C PRO A 155 10.79 13.74 2.16
N THR A 156 11.24 14.32 3.27
CA THR A 156 11.19 15.77 3.52
C THR A 156 12.55 16.42 3.31
N THR A 157 13.61 15.75 3.74
CA THR A 157 15.00 16.19 3.56
C THR A 157 15.89 14.99 3.30
N HIS A 158 17.06 15.22 2.73
CA HIS A 158 18.01 14.16 2.42
C HIS A 158 19.47 14.64 2.56
N VAL A 159 20.38 13.68 2.74
CA VAL A 159 21.83 13.91 2.79
C VAL A 159 22.45 13.22 1.58
N GLY A 160 23.08 14.03 0.73
CA GLY A 160 23.68 13.60 -0.54
C GLY A 160 22.75 13.84 -1.74
N SER A 161 23.32 14.00 -2.92
CA SER A 161 22.60 14.29 -4.16
C SER A 161 22.23 13.03 -4.97
N GLY A 162 22.81 11.89 -4.61
CA GLY A 162 22.67 10.64 -5.36
C GLY A 162 23.60 10.52 -6.56
N SER A 163 24.57 11.44 -6.73
CA SER A 163 25.64 11.30 -7.70
C SER A 163 26.73 10.35 -7.19
N LYS A 164 27.60 9.88 -8.09
CA LYS A 164 28.74 9.03 -7.71
C LYS A 164 29.66 9.72 -6.69
N ALA A 165 29.86 11.03 -6.81
CA ALA A 165 30.69 11.82 -5.90
C ALA A 165 29.98 12.13 -4.57
N HIS A 166 28.66 12.29 -4.61
CA HIS A 166 27.81 12.61 -3.45
C HIS A 166 26.62 11.65 -3.38
N PRO A 167 26.85 10.38 -3.00
CA PRO A 167 25.77 9.40 -2.90
C PRO A 167 24.71 9.83 -1.88
N LEU A 168 23.46 9.47 -2.14
CA LEU A 168 22.36 9.70 -1.20
C LEU A 168 22.53 8.78 0.02
N LYS A 169 22.89 9.38 1.15
CA LYS A 169 23.22 8.65 2.40
C LYS A 169 21.99 8.39 3.26
N SER A 170 21.07 9.32 3.32
CA SER A 170 19.86 9.17 4.11
C SER A 170 18.75 10.11 3.68
N GLN A 171 17.52 9.73 4.03
CA GLN A 171 16.32 10.53 3.85
C GLN A 171 15.57 10.61 5.18
N PHE A 172 15.09 11.81 5.53
CA PHE A 172 14.14 12.00 6.61
C PHE A 172 12.73 11.89 6.06
N LEU A 173 11.88 11.19 6.76
CA LEU A 173 10.59 10.72 6.30
C LEU A 173 9.47 11.21 7.21
N VAL A 174 8.34 11.58 6.61
CA VAL A 174 7.07 11.74 7.31
C VAL A 174 6.01 10.91 6.60
N ASN A 175 4.97 10.53 7.32
CA ASN A 175 3.92 9.72 6.69
C ASN A 175 2.98 10.55 5.82
N THR A 176 2.51 9.94 4.74
CA THR A 176 1.41 10.40 3.89
C THR A 176 0.13 9.63 4.16
N THR A 177 0.26 8.41 4.66
CA THR A 177 -0.85 7.61 5.17
C THR A 177 -0.48 7.07 6.55
N PRO A 178 -1.45 6.84 7.44
CA PRO A 178 -1.19 6.22 8.74
C PRO A 178 -0.45 4.89 8.62
N LEU A 179 0.32 4.52 9.64
CA LEU A 179 0.70 3.14 9.83
C LEU A 179 -0.55 2.37 10.23
N ASN A 180 -0.95 1.39 9.43
CA ASN A 180 -2.13 0.59 9.66
C ASN A 180 -1.78 -0.88 9.81
N VAL A 181 -2.40 -1.53 10.79
CA VAL A 181 -2.47 -2.99 10.92
C VAL A 181 -3.92 -3.39 10.74
N SER A 182 -4.16 -4.32 9.84
CA SER A 182 -5.51 -4.76 9.51
C SER A 182 -5.69 -6.24 9.82
N ARG A 183 -6.93 -6.68 10.10
CA ARG A 183 -7.25 -8.08 10.30
C ARG A 183 -8.47 -8.45 9.46
N ASN A 184 -8.46 -9.65 8.95
CA ASN A 184 -9.63 -10.24 8.32
C ASN A 184 -10.48 -10.91 9.40
N PHE A 185 -11.75 -10.51 9.49
CA PHE A 185 -12.77 -11.11 10.36
C PHE A 185 -13.79 -11.84 9.47
N GLY A 186 -13.30 -12.72 8.59
CA GLY A 186 -14.17 -13.59 7.77
C GLY A 186 -14.67 -14.80 8.51
#